data_37a0f9f00f8e2eefcbcbac16709669ef
#
_entry.id   37a0f9f00f8e2eefcbcbac16709669ef
#
_cell.length_a   1.000
_cell.length_b   1.000
_cell.length_c   1.000
_cell.angle_alpha   90.00
_cell.angle_beta   90.00
_cell.angle_gamma   90.00
#
_symmetry.space_group_name_H-M   'P 1'
#
loop_
_entity.id
_entity.type
_entity.pdbx_description
1 polymer ?
#
loop_
_entity_poly.entity_id
_entity_poly.type
_entity_poly.pdbx_seq_one_letter_code
_entity_poly.pdbx_strand_id
1 'polypeptide(L)'
;MAETIWNTVVMVCHFIMKNIVIINILLSLIIVFFERRSPQAVWTWLLLLYFIPIVGFILYLIIGQDYHKNKMFKAKEIEGELKYAVRRQEETIYHRQLKMTSPALNRFRDLVLYNLEAGQAVLTDNNDIRIYTDGKEKFYALIEEMKRAKKYIHVQYYIIRNDEVWQDIEKVLIEKAHEGVEVRVLFDSMGCRTMHKRDWDRLKCEGIRVAEFFPAILGQLQMRVNYRNHRKIVVIDGKVGFVGGFNVGREYIGKDEKFGYWRDTHLCIEGAAVTSLAVRFVLDWNYAAHENLFLEDHLFEIPQYDRHGFDPVQIISSGPDSQTKTIHDNYLHLIHSARNHVYIQTPYFIPDASILDALKIASRSGVDVRIMIPCKPDHPFVYWATYSYIGEMVAAGAKCYVYNNGFLHAKTLSIDGMVACVGTANMDIRSFGLNFEVNATIYSERTVQRLERAFENDMTKSTQVTRKIYEERNLLIRFKEQFSRLLSPLL
;
A
#
# COMPACT_ATOMS: atom_id res chain seq x y z
N MET A 1 -44.65 10.94 -5.20
CA MET A 1 -43.47 10.18 -4.72
C MET A 1 -42.23 11.07 -4.52
N ALA A 2 -41.78 11.88 -5.51
CA ALA A 2 -40.61 12.80 -5.35
C ALA A 2 -40.84 13.87 -4.27
N GLU A 3 -42.04 14.45 -4.20
CA GLU A 3 -42.39 15.49 -3.24
C GLU A 3 -42.49 14.94 -1.79
N THR A 4 -42.98 13.71 -1.64
CA THR A 4 -43.03 13.01 -0.34
C THR A 4 -41.61 12.71 0.16
N ILE A 5 -40.68 12.26 -0.73
CA ILE A 5 -39.30 12.00 -0.40
C ILE A 5 -38.59 13.33 -0.02
N TRP A 6 -38.81 14.40 -0.77
CA TRP A 6 -38.27 15.71 -0.46
C TRP A 6 -38.71 16.23 0.89
N ASN A 7 -40.02 16.19 1.18
CA ASN A 7 -40.55 16.64 2.46
C ASN A 7 -40.03 15.80 3.65
N THR A 8 -39.83 14.49 3.46
CA THR A 8 -39.20 13.63 4.47
C THR A 8 -37.72 14.02 4.69
N VAL A 9 -36.96 14.26 3.65
CA VAL A 9 -35.55 14.71 3.76
C VAL A 9 -35.46 16.04 4.51
N VAL A 10 -36.28 17.02 4.15
CA VAL A 10 -36.32 18.34 4.82
C VAL A 10 -36.69 18.19 6.30
N MET A 11 -37.67 17.35 6.64
CA MET A 11 -38.05 17.09 8.03
C MET A 11 -36.93 16.44 8.83
N VAL A 12 -36.23 15.45 8.26
CA VAL A 12 -35.07 14.80 8.89
C VAL A 12 -33.92 15.79 9.10
N CYS A 13 -33.60 16.61 8.11
CA CYS A 13 -32.57 17.63 8.23
C CYS A 13 -32.93 18.66 9.33
N HIS A 14 -34.18 19.12 9.39
CA HIS A 14 -34.62 20.04 10.43
C HIS A 14 -34.54 19.40 11.84
N PHE A 15 -34.93 18.13 11.98
CA PHE A 15 -34.81 17.39 13.23
C PHE A 15 -33.35 17.28 13.68
N ILE A 16 -32.44 16.92 12.76
CA ILE A 16 -30.99 16.81 13.05
C ILE A 16 -30.46 18.17 13.50
N MET A 17 -30.73 19.25 12.75
CA MET A 17 -30.27 20.59 13.09
C MET A 17 -30.77 21.07 14.46
N LYS A 18 -32.03 20.80 14.78
CA LYS A 18 -32.62 21.16 16.08
C LYS A 18 -31.99 20.39 17.25
N ASN A 19 -31.57 19.15 17.03
CA ASN A 19 -31.07 18.25 18.07
C ASN A 19 -29.57 18.00 17.97
N ILE A 20 -28.82 18.79 17.16
CA ILE A 20 -27.41 18.54 16.83
C ILE A 20 -26.52 18.40 18.07
N VAL A 21 -26.77 19.20 19.11
CA VAL A 21 -26.00 19.14 20.37
C VAL A 21 -26.20 17.80 21.07
N ILE A 22 -27.45 17.33 21.17
CA ILE A 22 -27.77 16.05 21.82
C ILE A 22 -27.16 14.89 21.01
N ILE A 23 -27.28 14.95 19.69
CA ILE A 23 -26.70 13.95 18.78
C ILE A 23 -25.18 13.90 18.97
N ASN A 24 -24.51 15.05 19.03
CA ASN A 24 -23.05 15.12 19.23
C ASN A 24 -22.61 14.61 20.61
N ILE A 25 -23.42 14.83 21.66
CA ILE A 25 -23.18 14.24 22.98
C ILE A 25 -23.24 12.72 22.91
N LEU A 26 -24.27 12.16 22.27
CA LEU A 26 -24.38 10.71 22.08
C LEU A 26 -23.24 10.14 21.24
N LEU A 27 -22.84 10.82 20.16
CA LEU A 27 -21.67 10.43 19.36
C LEU A 27 -20.39 10.50 20.19
N SER A 28 -20.24 11.51 21.03
CA SER A 28 -19.07 11.62 21.93
C SER A 28 -18.97 10.44 22.89
N LEU A 29 -20.11 9.98 23.44
CA LEU A 29 -20.14 8.78 24.27
C LEU A 29 -19.73 7.53 23.46
N ILE A 30 -20.20 7.41 22.22
CA ILE A 30 -19.82 6.30 21.33
C ILE A 30 -18.32 6.32 21.07
N ILE A 31 -17.74 7.49 20.72
CA ILE A 31 -16.31 7.65 20.44
C ILE A 31 -15.46 7.27 21.67
N VAL A 32 -15.88 7.70 22.87
CA VAL A 32 -15.10 7.44 24.09
C VAL A 32 -15.18 5.99 24.56
N PHE A 33 -16.38 5.39 24.53
CA PHE A 33 -16.62 4.09 25.17
C PHE A 33 -16.55 2.90 24.22
N PHE A 34 -16.86 3.09 22.94
CA PHE A 34 -17.00 1.99 21.98
C PHE A 34 -15.94 1.97 20.87
N GLU A 35 -15.28 3.10 20.61
CA GLU A 35 -14.22 3.18 19.63
C GLU A 35 -12.84 3.11 20.30
N ARG A 36 -12.02 2.12 19.88
CA ARG A 36 -10.65 1.97 20.39
C ARG A 36 -9.67 2.85 19.59
N ARG A 37 -9.75 4.16 19.78
CA ARG A 37 -8.86 5.15 19.14
C ARG A 37 -7.73 5.59 20.09
N SER A 38 -6.68 6.18 19.49
CA SER A 38 -5.68 6.88 20.29
C SER A 38 -6.32 8.04 21.04
N PRO A 39 -5.87 8.36 22.26
CA PRO A 39 -6.43 9.48 23.03
C PRO A 39 -6.43 10.80 22.26
N GLN A 40 -5.39 11.07 21.44
CA GLN A 40 -5.31 12.28 20.62
C GLN A 40 -6.44 12.34 19.58
N ALA A 41 -6.76 11.23 18.92
CA ALA A 41 -7.86 11.16 17.96
C ALA A 41 -9.22 11.34 18.64
N VAL A 42 -9.42 10.77 19.84
CA VAL A 42 -10.64 10.97 20.64
C VAL A 42 -10.81 12.46 20.97
N TRP A 43 -9.78 13.11 21.51
CA TRP A 43 -9.84 14.54 21.82
C TRP A 43 -10.11 15.40 20.59
N THR A 44 -9.49 15.10 19.46
CA THR A 44 -9.72 15.82 18.20
C THR A 44 -11.19 15.77 17.78
N TRP A 45 -11.82 14.58 17.82
CA TRP A 45 -13.23 14.42 17.51
C TRP A 45 -14.15 15.13 18.51
N LEU A 46 -13.85 15.03 19.81
CA LEU A 46 -14.65 15.70 20.85
C LEU A 46 -14.62 17.23 20.67
N LEU A 47 -13.44 17.81 20.41
CA LEU A 47 -13.28 19.22 20.14
C LEU A 47 -14.04 19.65 18.88
N LEU A 48 -13.95 18.87 17.79
CA LEU A 48 -14.62 19.16 16.53
C LEU A 48 -16.15 19.11 16.70
N LEU A 49 -16.69 18.09 17.37
CA LEU A 49 -18.11 17.94 17.62
C LEU A 49 -18.66 19.02 18.56
N TYR A 50 -17.83 19.53 19.48
CA TYR A 50 -18.24 20.57 20.44
C TYR A 50 -18.18 21.98 19.85
N PHE A 51 -17.04 22.35 19.21
CA PHE A 51 -16.83 23.74 18.73
C PHE A 51 -17.46 24.00 17.35
N ILE A 52 -17.59 23.01 16.51
CA ILE A 52 -18.16 23.14 15.15
C ILE A 52 -19.20 22.02 14.93
N PRO A 53 -20.31 22.03 15.67
CA PRO A 53 -21.18 20.85 15.81
C PRO A 53 -21.77 20.33 14.51
N ILE A 54 -22.12 21.18 13.55
CA ILE A 54 -22.68 20.74 12.25
C ILE A 54 -21.60 20.15 11.38
N VAL A 55 -20.49 20.86 11.23
CA VAL A 55 -19.37 20.40 10.40
C VAL A 55 -18.72 19.16 11.03
N GLY A 56 -18.54 19.16 12.35
CA GLY A 56 -18.04 18.02 13.10
C GLY A 56 -18.89 16.78 12.91
N PHE A 57 -20.22 16.91 12.97
CA PHE A 57 -21.16 15.82 12.72
C PHE A 57 -21.01 15.26 11.28
N ILE A 58 -21.01 16.13 10.28
CA ILE A 58 -20.85 15.73 8.87
C ILE A 58 -19.50 15.05 8.63
N LEU A 59 -18.41 15.63 9.15
CA LEU A 59 -17.07 15.06 9.03
C LEU A 59 -16.98 13.72 9.76
N TYR A 60 -17.60 13.58 10.94
CA TYR A 60 -17.62 12.32 11.67
C TYR A 60 -18.35 11.23 10.86
N LEU A 61 -19.46 11.54 10.21
CA LEU A 61 -20.18 10.57 9.37
C LEU A 61 -19.38 10.13 8.14
N ILE A 62 -18.58 11.05 7.56
CA ILE A 62 -17.82 10.78 6.33
C ILE A 62 -16.47 10.11 6.63
N ILE A 63 -15.76 10.58 7.66
CA ILE A 63 -14.37 10.20 7.94
C ILE A 63 -14.25 9.44 9.25
N GLY A 64 -15.17 9.71 10.21
CA GLY A 64 -15.05 9.31 11.60
C GLY A 64 -15.48 7.87 11.92
N GLN A 65 -16.16 7.16 11.02
CA GLN A 65 -16.70 5.85 11.36
C GLN A 65 -15.64 4.75 11.34
N ASP A 66 -15.24 4.29 12.54
CA ASP A 66 -14.35 3.13 12.74
C ASP A 66 -15.14 1.81 12.97
N TYR A 67 -16.42 1.83 12.69
CA TYR A 67 -17.42 0.87 13.18
C TYR A 67 -17.35 -0.55 12.62
N HIS A 68 -16.45 -0.88 11.68
CA HIS A 68 -16.53 -2.17 10.98
C HIS A 68 -15.19 -2.88 10.72
N LYS A 69 -14.13 -2.59 11.48
CA LYS A 69 -12.84 -3.30 11.30
C LYS A 69 -12.96 -4.83 11.38
N ASN A 70 -13.86 -5.34 12.23
CA ASN A 70 -13.95 -6.78 12.52
C ASN A 70 -14.94 -7.58 11.66
N LYS A 71 -15.69 -6.95 10.74
CA LYS A 71 -16.72 -7.64 9.93
C LYS A 71 -16.42 -7.74 8.44
N MET A 72 -15.40 -7.03 7.93
CA MET A 72 -15.18 -6.96 6.47
C MET A 72 -14.64 -8.25 5.86
N PHE A 73 -13.89 -9.05 6.61
CA PHE A 73 -13.26 -10.26 6.07
C PHE A 73 -13.43 -11.45 7.04
N LYS A 74 -14.59 -12.09 7.01
CA LYS A 74 -14.78 -13.43 7.57
C LYS A 74 -14.78 -14.45 6.43
N ALA A 75 -13.64 -14.67 5.82
CA ALA A 75 -13.40 -15.86 5.01
C ALA A 75 -13.00 -16.99 5.99
N LYS A 76 -13.98 -17.69 6.53
CA LYS A 76 -13.77 -18.70 7.59
C LYS A 76 -13.04 -19.96 7.14
N GLU A 77 -13.00 -20.27 5.83
CA GLU A 77 -12.51 -21.58 5.34
C GLU A 77 -11.03 -21.61 4.99
N ILE A 78 -10.46 -20.49 4.51
CA ILE A 78 -9.02 -20.42 4.15
C ILE A 78 -8.12 -20.32 5.36
N GLU A 79 -8.66 -19.79 6.44
CA GLU A 79 -7.93 -19.76 7.71
C GLU A 79 -7.35 -21.13 8.09
N GLY A 80 -7.93 -22.25 7.64
CA GLY A 80 -7.47 -23.60 7.99
C GLY A 80 -6.13 -23.97 7.37
N GLU A 81 -6.00 -23.94 6.04
CA GLU A 81 -4.77 -24.38 5.35
C GLU A 81 -3.62 -23.37 5.50
N LEU A 82 -3.93 -22.07 5.37
CA LEU A 82 -2.94 -21.02 5.62
C LEU A 82 -2.47 -21.05 7.08
N LYS A 83 -3.38 -21.21 8.04
CA LYS A 83 -3.02 -21.37 9.46
C LYS A 83 -2.20 -22.64 9.69
N TYR A 84 -2.47 -23.73 8.99
CA TYR A 84 -1.66 -24.95 9.09
C TYR A 84 -0.24 -24.73 8.57
N ALA A 85 -0.09 -24.10 7.39
CA ALA A 85 1.22 -23.76 6.83
C ALA A 85 2.01 -22.81 7.75
N VAL A 86 1.35 -21.79 8.30
CA VAL A 86 1.91 -20.85 9.26
C VAL A 86 2.39 -21.59 10.52
N ARG A 87 1.54 -22.37 11.17
CA ARG A 87 1.91 -23.14 12.39
C ARG A 87 3.06 -24.09 12.14
N ARG A 88 3.04 -24.83 11.05
CA ARG A 88 4.13 -25.74 10.68
C ARG A 88 5.46 -25.01 10.51
N GLN A 89 5.43 -23.82 9.90
CA GLN A 89 6.63 -23.01 9.74
C GLN A 89 7.08 -22.41 11.06
N GLU A 90 6.16 -21.96 11.94
CA GLU A 90 6.45 -21.49 13.29
C GLU A 90 7.16 -22.55 14.11
N GLU A 91 6.60 -23.78 14.20
CA GLU A 91 7.21 -24.89 14.90
C GLU A 91 8.62 -25.19 14.38
N THR A 92 8.79 -25.22 13.05
CA THR A 92 10.08 -25.45 12.41
C THR A 92 11.11 -24.37 12.76
N ILE A 93 10.69 -23.11 12.86
CA ILE A 93 11.57 -21.99 13.24
C ILE A 93 11.89 -22.05 14.74
N TYR A 94 10.90 -22.28 15.61
CA TYR A 94 11.12 -22.38 17.07
C TYR A 94 12.06 -23.52 17.43
N HIS A 95 11.93 -24.67 16.79
CA HIS A 95 12.82 -25.81 17.01
C HIS A 95 14.18 -25.67 16.29
N ARG A 96 14.48 -24.52 15.67
CA ARG A 96 15.69 -24.27 14.88
C ARG A 96 15.93 -25.29 13.75
N GLN A 97 14.88 -25.92 13.27
CA GLN A 97 14.93 -26.88 12.17
C GLN A 97 14.89 -26.22 10.80
N LEU A 98 14.36 -24.98 10.71
CA LEU A 98 14.45 -24.18 9.48
C LEU A 98 15.91 -23.77 9.28
N LYS A 99 16.54 -24.30 8.23
CA LYS A 99 17.88 -23.88 7.84
C LYS A 99 17.78 -22.42 7.37
N MET A 100 18.30 -21.51 8.18
CA MET A 100 18.47 -20.13 7.77
C MET A 100 19.61 -20.08 6.76
N THR A 101 19.26 -20.09 5.47
CA THR A 101 20.18 -20.29 4.35
C THR A 101 21.06 -19.08 4.06
N SER A 102 20.75 -17.92 4.64
CA SER A 102 21.52 -16.68 4.42
C SER A 102 21.87 -15.97 5.74
N PRO A 103 22.95 -15.15 5.76
CA PRO A 103 23.27 -14.28 6.91
C PRO A 103 22.12 -13.33 7.26
N ALA A 104 21.40 -12.83 6.26
CA ALA A 104 20.24 -11.96 6.45
C ALA A 104 19.13 -12.68 7.25
N LEU A 105 18.75 -13.90 6.86
CA LEU A 105 17.75 -14.68 7.58
C LEU A 105 18.14 -14.98 9.03
N ASN A 106 19.43 -15.31 9.27
CA ASN A 106 19.92 -15.54 10.62
C ASN A 106 19.79 -14.30 11.51
N ARG A 107 20.14 -13.13 10.97
CA ARG A 107 20.10 -11.87 11.71
C ARG A 107 18.67 -11.37 11.96
N PHE A 108 17.79 -11.56 11.00
CA PHE A 108 16.42 -11.07 11.06
C PHE A 108 15.38 -12.17 11.35
N ARG A 109 15.81 -13.24 12.02
CA ARG A 109 14.95 -14.37 12.37
C ARG A 109 13.70 -13.96 13.15
N ASP A 110 13.86 -13.04 14.10
CA ASP A 110 12.75 -12.56 14.93
C ASP A 110 11.74 -11.77 14.11
N LEU A 111 12.18 -11.04 13.08
CA LEU A 111 11.31 -10.39 12.14
C LEU A 111 10.53 -11.39 11.27
N VAL A 112 11.22 -12.47 10.82
CA VAL A 112 10.56 -13.55 10.06
C VAL A 112 9.45 -14.18 10.89
N LEU A 113 9.70 -14.46 12.18
CA LEU A 113 8.69 -14.97 13.12
C LEU A 113 7.55 -13.99 13.32
N TYR A 114 7.86 -12.72 13.56
CA TYR A 114 6.84 -11.69 13.73
C TYR A 114 5.92 -11.58 12.51
N ASN A 115 6.50 -11.52 11.30
CA ASN A 115 5.73 -11.44 10.07
C ASN A 115 4.87 -12.69 9.82
N LEU A 116 5.36 -13.87 10.25
CA LEU A 116 4.64 -15.12 10.16
C LEU A 116 3.43 -15.12 11.11
N GLU A 117 3.64 -14.80 12.38
CA GLU A 117 2.62 -14.81 13.45
C GLU A 117 1.58 -13.70 13.25
N ALA A 118 2.04 -12.44 13.10
CA ALA A 118 1.17 -11.27 13.03
C ALA A 118 0.55 -11.07 11.64
N GLY A 119 1.27 -11.44 10.58
CA GLY A 119 0.88 -11.20 9.19
C GLY A 119 0.50 -12.44 8.40
N GLN A 120 0.62 -13.64 8.99
CA GLN A 120 0.48 -14.93 8.30
C GLN A 120 1.35 -15.02 7.04
N ALA A 121 2.51 -14.35 7.06
CA ALA A 121 3.42 -14.22 5.94
C ALA A 121 4.42 -15.38 5.93
N VAL A 122 4.12 -16.42 5.16
CA VAL A 122 4.99 -17.59 5.03
C VAL A 122 6.31 -17.18 4.35
N LEU A 123 7.44 -17.58 4.91
CA LEU A 123 8.76 -17.42 4.30
C LEU A 123 8.95 -18.46 3.19
N THR A 124 9.36 -18.00 2.02
CA THR A 124 9.76 -18.83 0.88
C THR A 124 11.17 -18.47 0.44
N ASP A 125 12.00 -19.44 0.05
CA ASP A 125 13.43 -19.26 -0.23
C ASP A 125 13.87 -19.57 -1.66
N ASN A 126 12.94 -19.96 -2.53
CA ASN A 126 13.18 -20.38 -3.91
C ASN A 126 12.63 -19.36 -4.94
N ASN A 127 12.88 -18.07 -4.72
CA ASN A 127 12.38 -17.04 -5.62
C ASN A 127 13.50 -16.41 -6.43
N ASP A 128 13.20 -16.07 -7.70
CA ASP A 128 14.01 -15.18 -8.54
C ASP A 128 13.32 -13.82 -8.66
N ILE A 129 14.05 -12.75 -8.36
CA ILE A 129 13.51 -11.39 -8.31
C ILE A 129 14.14 -10.52 -9.38
N ARG A 130 13.30 -9.99 -10.26
CA ARG A 130 13.64 -8.92 -11.21
C ARG A 130 13.09 -7.59 -10.68
N ILE A 131 13.93 -6.56 -10.67
CA ILE A 131 13.60 -5.23 -10.17
C ILE A 131 13.44 -4.29 -11.35
N TYR A 132 12.32 -3.60 -11.43
CA TYR A 132 12.04 -2.57 -12.42
C TYR A 132 11.92 -1.21 -11.74
N THR A 133 12.66 -0.24 -12.25
CA THR A 133 12.63 1.15 -11.76
C THR A 133 12.08 2.12 -12.81
N ASP A 134 11.87 1.64 -14.01
CA ASP A 134 11.30 2.33 -15.16
C ASP A 134 9.97 1.69 -15.58
N GLY A 135 8.97 2.53 -15.86
CA GLY A 135 7.62 2.04 -16.20
C GLY A 135 7.56 1.36 -17.56
N LYS A 136 8.32 1.81 -18.55
CA LYS A 136 8.32 1.19 -19.89
C LYS A 136 8.86 -0.22 -19.82
N GLU A 137 9.99 -0.41 -19.11
CA GLU A 137 10.59 -1.74 -18.92
C GLU A 137 9.64 -2.67 -18.16
N LYS A 138 8.99 -2.14 -17.10
CA LYS A 138 8.03 -2.90 -16.29
C LYS A 138 6.82 -3.34 -17.11
N PHE A 139 6.20 -2.44 -17.87
CA PHE A 139 5.00 -2.80 -18.65
C PHE A 139 5.33 -3.70 -19.82
N TYR A 140 6.47 -3.51 -20.47
CA TYR A 140 6.95 -4.45 -21.48
C TYR A 140 7.11 -5.87 -20.90
N ALA A 141 7.79 -6.00 -19.76
CA ALA A 141 7.97 -7.29 -19.11
C ALA A 141 6.63 -7.91 -18.67
N LEU A 142 5.70 -7.10 -18.14
CA LEU A 142 4.38 -7.56 -17.74
C LEU A 142 3.59 -8.13 -18.92
N ILE A 143 3.56 -7.42 -20.04
CA ILE A 143 2.86 -7.84 -21.26
C ILE A 143 3.46 -9.14 -21.81
N GLU A 144 4.79 -9.26 -21.84
CA GLU A 144 5.45 -10.47 -22.32
C GLU A 144 5.16 -11.69 -21.43
N GLU A 145 5.08 -11.52 -20.12
CA GLU A 145 4.68 -12.60 -19.21
C GLU A 145 3.18 -12.95 -19.37
N MET A 146 2.31 -11.95 -19.54
CA MET A 146 0.87 -12.19 -19.81
C MET A 146 0.65 -12.99 -21.10
N LYS A 147 1.39 -12.70 -22.18
CA LYS A 147 1.33 -13.48 -23.44
C LYS A 147 1.68 -14.95 -23.26
N ARG A 148 2.48 -15.31 -22.26
CA ARG A 148 2.87 -16.69 -21.95
C ARG A 148 1.87 -17.44 -21.10
N ALA A 149 0.87 -16.76 -20.55
CA ALA A 149 -0.14 -17.36 -19.68
C ALA A 149 -0.87 -18.52 -20.35
N LYS A 150 -1.13 -19.59 -19.59
CA LYS A 150 -1.80 -20.80 -20.05
C LYS A 150 -3.01 -21.20 -19.21
N LYS A 151 -3.09 -20.79 -17.94
CA LYS A 151 -4.15 -21.15 -17.00
C LYS A 151 -4.97 -19.93 -16.63
N TYR A 152 -4.34 -18.95 -16.01
CA TYR A 152 -5.04 -17.76 -15.54
C TYR A 152 -4.16 -16.52 -15.44
N ILE A 153 -4.81 -15.34 -15.51
CA ILE A 153 -4.22 -14.02 -15.27
C ILE A 153 -5.11 -13.27 -14.28
N HIS A 154 -4.59 -12.95 -13.12
CA HIS A 154 -5.22 -12.11 -12.12
C HIS A 154 -4.56 -10.74 -12.09
N VAL A 155 -5.33 -9.67 -12.27
CA VAL A 155 -4.85 -8.28 -12.32
C VAL A 155 -5.56 -7.46 -11.26
N GLN A 156 -4.80 -6.81 -10.39
CA GLN A 156 -5.32 -5.89 -9.36
C GLN A 156 -4.53 -4.60 -9.36
N TYR A 157 -5.23 -3.46 -9.54
CA TYR A 157 -4.63 -2.14 -9.47
C TYR A 157 -5.51 -1.13 -8.73
N TYR A 158 -4.86 -0.18 -8.08
CA TYR A 158 -5.53 0.97 -7.48
C TYR A 158 -5.96 1.97 -8.56
N ILE A 159 -5.07 2.32 -9.50
CA ILE A 159 -5.37 3.22 -10.64
C ILE A 159 -5.19 2.47 -11.95
N ILE A 160 -6.23 2.55 -12.79
CA ILE A 160 -6.19 2.19 -14.21
C ILE A 160 -6.71 3.41 -14.97
N ARG A 161 -5.89 3.94 -15.90
CA ARG A 161 -6.28 5.01 -16.81
C ARG A 161 -6.68 4.43 -18.16
N ASN A 162 -7.72 5.00 -18.79
CA ASN A 162 -8.09 4.63 -20.16
C ASN A 162 -7.17 5.34 -21.15
N ASP A 163 -5.97 4.82 -21.32
CA ASP A 163 -4.93 5.33 -22.20
C ASP A 163 -4.16 4.18 -22.89
N GLU A 164 -3.13 4.55 -23.67
CA GLU A 164 -2.36 3.58 -24.47
C GLU A 164 -1.76 2.44 -23.64
N VAL A 165 -1.34 2.72 -22.38
CA VAL A 165 -0.74 1.67 -21.51
C VAL A 165 -1.77 0.61 -21.15
N TRP A 166 -2.98 1.05 -20.80
CA TRP A 166 -4.07 0.12 -20.53
C TRP A 166 -4.53 -0.61 -21.79
N GLN A 167 -4.63 0.09 -22.92
CA GLN A 167 -5.07 -0.51 -24.19
C GLN A 167 -4.14 -1.64 -24.62
N ASP A 168 -2.82 -1.50 -24.45
CA ASP A 168 -1.85 -2.56 -24.73
C ASP A 168 -2.05 -3.77 -23.80
N ILE A 169 -2.29 -3.54 -22.52
CA ILE A 169 -2.60 -4.60 -21.53
C ILE A 169 -3.94 -5.26 -21.86
N GLU A 170 -4.99 -4.46 -22.07
CA GLU A 170 -6.35 -4.90 -22.38
C GLU A 170 -6.37 -5.83 -23.60
N LYS A 171 -5.65 -5.45 -24.66
CA LYS A 171 -5.53 -6.25 -25.87
C LYS A 171 -5.02 -7.67 -25.57
N VAL A 172 -3.95 -7.79 -24.78
CA VAL A 172 -3.39 -9.09 -24.41
C VAL A 172 -4.35 -9.87 -23.50
N LEU A 173 -5.04 -9.19 -22.57
CA LEU A 173 -6.02 -9.87 -21.71
C LEU A 173 -7.18 -10.46 -22.54
N ILE A 174 -7.68 -9.72 -23.55
CA ILE A 174 -8.75 -10.19 -24.45
C ILE A 174 -8.24 -11.36 -25.32
N GLU A 175 -7.04 -11.23 -25.91
CA GLU A 175 -6.43 -12.32 -26.68
C GLU A 175 -6.32 -13.61 -25.84
N LYS A 176 -5.86 -13.50 -24.60
CA LYS A 176 -5.73 -14.63 -23.68
C LYS A 176 -7.07 -15.21 -23.24
N ALA A 177 -8.08 -14.38 -23.00
CA ALA A 177 -9.42 -14.86 -22.70
C ALA A 177 -10.01 -15.66 -23.86
N HIS A 178 -9.80 -15.23 -25.12
CA HIS A 178 -10.21 -15.98 -26.32
C HIS A 178 -9.42 -17.28 -26.51
N GLU A 179 -8.19 -17.38 -26.01
CA GLU A 179 -7.40 -18.63 -25.97
C GLU A 179 -7.88 -19.58 -24.85
N GLY A 180 -8.86 -19.19 -24.04
CA GLY A 180 -9.39 -20.01 -22.93
C GLY A 180 -8.66 -19.81 -21.59
N VAL A 181 -7.75 -18.82 -21.49
CA VAL A 181 -7.11 -18.44 -20.24
C VAL A 181 -8.12 -17.69 -19.37
N GLU A 182 -8.21 -18.05 -18.10
CA GLU A 182 -9.10 -17.38 -17.14
C GLU A 182 -8.54 -16.02 -16.75
N VAL A 183 -9.27 -14.94 -17.05
CA VAL A 183 -8.83 -13.57 -16.77
C VAL A 183 -9.75 -12.90 -15.75
N ARG A 184 -9.15 -12.37 -14.66
CA ARG A 184 -9.84 -11.57 -13.63
C ARG A 184 -9.17 -10.21 -13.45
N VAL A 185 -9.97 -9.14 -13.43
CA VAL A 185 -9.51 -7.77 -13.21
C VAL A 185 -10.23 -7.18 -12.00
N LEU A 186 -9.47 -6.82 -10.97
CA LEU A 186 -9.95 -6.19 -9.74
C LEU A 186 -9.41 -4.75 -9.68
N PHE A 187 -10.28 -3.78 -9.45
CA PHE A 187 -9.90 -2.37 -9.38
C PHE A 187 -10.57 -1.64 -8.22
N ASP A 188 -9.94 -0.56 -7.74
CA ASP A 188 -10.53 0.35 -6.75
C ASP A 188 -11.39 1.41 -7.45
N SER A 189 -12.62 1.61 -6.97
CA SER A 189 -13.58 2.52 -7.60
C SER A 189 -13.12 3.97 -7.66
N MET A 190 -12.40 4.43 -6.63
CA MET A 190 -11.93 5.82 -6.56
C MET A 190 -10.69 6.07 -7.42
N GLY A 191 -9.80 5.09 -7.51
CA GLY A 191 -8.60 5.19 -8.32
C GLY A 191 -8.89 5.15 -9.82
N CYS A 192 -9.95 4.43 -10.22
CA CYS A 192 -10.28 4.17 -11.62
C CYS A 192 -11.40 5.07 -12.18
N ARG A 193 -11.61 6.27 -11.65
CA ARG A 193 -12.69 7.20 -12.07
C ARG A 193 -12.66 7.60 -13.55
N THR A 194 -11.53 7.47 -14.22
CA THR A 194 -11.40 7.77 -15.65
C THR A 194 -11.86 6.63 -16.55
N MET A 195 -12.05 5.44 -15.98
CA MET A 195 -12.65 4.29 -16.65
C MET A 195 -14.18 4.40 -16.52
N HIS A 196 -14.89 4.29 -17.61
CA HIS A 196 -16.34 4.31 -17.61
C HIS A 196 -16.93 2.90 -17.50
N LYS A 197 -18.16 2.81 -17.05
CA LYS A 197 -18.88 1.53 -16.96
C LYS A 197 -18.84 0.74 -18.28
N ARG A 198 -19.00 1.43 -19.43
CA ARG A 198 -18.93 0.83 -20.77
C ARG A 198 -17.59 0.12 -21.05
N ASP A 199 -16.47 0.66 -20.52
CA ASP A 199 -15.14 0.08 -20.74
C ASP A 199 -15.02 -1.25 -19.98
N TRP A 200 -15.54 -1.31 -18.76
CA TRP A 200 -15.63 -2.55 -17.99
C TRP A 200 -16.63 -3.56 -18.55
N ASP A 201 -17.79 -3.09 -19.05
CA ASP A 201 -18.81 -3.96 -19.67
C ASP A 201 -18.24 -4.56 -20.99
N ARG A 202 -17.42 -3.84 -21.74
CA ARG A 202 -16.72 -4.38 -22.91
C ARG A 202 -15.83 -5.57 -22.52
N LEU A 203 -14.99 -5.45 -21.50
CA LEU A 203 -14.17 -6.56 -21.01
C LEU A 203 -14.99 -7.78 -20.60
N LYS A 204 -16.14 -7.56 -19.96
CA LYS A 204 -17.05 -8.65 -19.58
C LYS A 204 -17.64 -9.37 -20.81
N CYS A 205 -17.94 -8.63 -21.87
CA CYS A 205 -18.42 -9.20 -23.13
C CYS A 205 -17.35 -10.08 -23.81
N GLU A 206 -16.07 -9.79 -23.57
CA GLU A 206 -14.92 -10.58 -24.08
C GLU A 206 -14.55 -11.77 -23.15
N GLY A 207 -15.39 -12.08 -22.15
CA GLY A 207 -15.18 -13.22 -21.26
C GLY A 207 -14.29 -12.93 -20.04
N ILE A 208 -13.87 -11.69 -19.83
CA ILE A 208 -13.05 -11.29 -18.68
C ILE A 208 -13.96 -11.02 -17.47
N ARG A 209 -13.64 -11.61 -16.34
CA ARG A 209 -14.33 -11.32 -15.07
C ARG A 209 -13.78 -10.01 -14.49
N VAL A 210 -14.67 -9.09 -14.11
CA VAL A 210 -14.31 -7.77 -13.59
C VAL A 210 -15.07 -7.50 -12.29
N ALA A 211 -14.33 -7.14 -11.23
CA ALA A 211 -14.89 -6.78 -9.93
C ALA A 211 -14.38 -5.41 -9.46
N GLU A 212 -15.26 -4.67 -8.80
CA GLU A 212 -14.99 -3.34 -8.26
C GLU A 212 -14.86 -3.40 -6.75
N PHE A 213 -13.73 -2.94 -6.21
CA PHE A 213 -13.49 -2.85 -4.78
C PHE A 213 -14.06 -1.52 -4.25
N PHE A 214 -14.93 -1.59 -3.25
CA PHE A 214 -15.66 -0.45 -2.69
C PHE A 214 -16.51 0.33 -3.73
N PRO A 215 -17.50 -0.32 -4.37
CA PRO A 215 -18.39 0.36 -5.32
C PRO A 215 -19.10 1.55 -4.68
N ALA A 216 -19.37 2.58 -5.47
CA ALA A 216 -20.13 3.74 -5.03
C ALA A 216 -21.58 3.33 -4.75
N ILE A 217 -22.05 3.55 -3.52
CA ILE A 217 -23.44 3.39 -3.15
C ILE A 217 -24.15 4.73 -3.29
N LEU A 218 -25.32 4.81 -3.94
CA LEU A 218 -26.11 6.03 -4.17
C LEU A 218 -25.33 7.14 -4.92
N GLY A 219 -24.77 6.81 -6.06
CA GLY A 219 -24.23 7.77 -7.04
C GLY A 219 -22.91 8.46 -6.63
N GLN A 220 -22.73 8.93 -5.42
CA GLN A 220 -21.47 9.55 -4.94
C GLN A 220 -21.30 9.52 -3.41
N LEU A 221 -22.32 9.09 -2.64
CA LEU A 221 -22.19 8.97 -1.19
C LEU A 221 -21.57 7.62 -0.84
N GLN A 222 -20.25 7.60 -0.77
CA GLN A 222 -19.50 6.45 -0.24
C GLN A 222 -19.28 6.67 1.25
N MET A 223 -19.99 5.94 2.10
CA MET A 223 -19.72 5.92 3.54
C MET A 223 -18.34 5.36 3.90
N ARG A 224 -17.58 4.87 2.89
CA ARG A 224 -16.24 4.29 3.03
C ARG A 224 -15.19 5.07 2.24
N VAL A 225 -15.36 6.39 2.10
CA VAL A 225 -14.45 7.28 1.34
C VAL A 225 -12.99 7.15 1.80
N ASN A 226 -12.78 6.77 3.05
CA ASN A 226 -11.45 6.78 3.67
C ASN A 226 -10.63 5.52 3.43
N TYR A 227 -11.25 4.38 3.13
CA TYR A 227 -10.57 3.11 2.90
C TYR A 227 -10.33 2.90 1.41
N ARG A 228 -9.11 2.47 1.02
CA ARG A 228 -8.74 2.22 -0.38
C ARG A 228 -8.00 0.92 -0.54
N ASN A 229 -8.27 0.22 -1.63
CA ASN A 229 -7.43 -0.91 -2.03
C ASN A 229 -6.25 -0.37 -2.86
N HIS A 230 -5.14 -0.12 -2.16
CA HIS A 230 -3.95 0.46 -2.78
C HIS A 230 -2.96 -0.59 -3.29
N ARG A 231 -3.33 -1.88 -3.27
CA ARG A 231 -2.51 -2.97 -3.77
C ARG A 231 -2.38 -2.93 -5.29
N LYS A 232 -1.22 -3.34 -5.79
CA LYS A 232 -0.92 -3.54 -7.20
C LYS A 232 -0.30 -4.91 -7.30
N ILE A 233 -1.10 -5.86 -7.77
CA ILE A 233 -0.74 -7.28 -7.85
C ILE A 233 -1.12 -7.78 -9.24
N VAL A 234 -0.20 -8.48 -9.91
CA VAL A 234 -0.56 -9.33 -11.04
C VAL A 234 0.00 -10.72 -10.77
N VAL A 235 -0.83 -11.74 -10.97
CA VAL A 235 -0.44 -13.14 -10.84
C VAL A 235 -0.75 -13.86 -12.15
N ILE A 236 0.23 -14.57 -12.67
CA ILE A 236 0.14 -15.30 -13.94
C ILE A 236 0.47 -16.77 -13.67
N ASP A 237 -0.50 -17.65 -13.88
CA ASP A 237 -0.40 -19.13 -13.75
C ASP A 237 0.14 -19.61 -12.38
N GLY A 238 0.10 -18.75 -11.31
CA GLY A 238 0.75 -19.05 -10.04
C GLY A 238 2.28 -19.08 -10.09
N LYS A 239 2.90 -18.82 -11.24
CA LYS A 239 4.33 -18.89 -11.48
C LYS A 239 5.02 -17.55 -11.34
N VAL A 240 4.43 -16.51 -11.93
CA VAL A 240 4.99 -15.17 -12.02
C VAL A 240 4.06 -14.19 -11.33
N GLY A 241 4.62 -13.38 -10.44
CA GLY A 241 3.91 -12.34 -9.70
C GLY A 241 4.57 -10.97 -9.85
N PHE A 242 3.76 -9.94 -10.05
CA PHE A 242 4.21 -8.55 -10.04
C PHE A 242 3.64 -7.83 -8.83
N VAL A 243 4.50 -7.11 -8.09
CA VAL A 243 4.11 -6.29 -6.92
C VAL A 243 5.02 -5.07 -6.79
N GLY A 244 4.45 -3.90 -6.49
CA GLY A 244 5.23 -2.67 -6.32
C GLY A 244 4.41 -1.40 -6.51
N GLY A 245 5.08 -0.27 -6.78
CA GLY A 245 4.44 1.05 -6.74
C GLY A 245 3.73 1.47 -8.03
N PHE A 246 4.11 0.95 -9.22
CA PHE A 246 3.49 1.37 -10.49
C PHE A 246 2.00 1.01 -10.57
N ASN A 247 1.16 2.00 -10.84
CA ASN A 247 -0.20 1.80 -11.35
C ASN A 247 -0.19 1.71 -12.89
N VAL A 248 -1.37 1.76 -13.54
CA VAL A 248 -1.53 1.67 -14.98
C VAL A 248 -1.98 3.03 -15.54
N GLY A 249 -1.14 3.62 -16.39
CA GLY A 249 -1.40 4.90 -17.03
C GLY A 249 -0.14 5.49 -17.66
N ARG A 250 -0.32 6.42 -18.59
CA ARG A 250 0.75 7.06 -19.36
C ARG A 250 1.73 7.86 -18.49
N GLU A 251 1.27 8.37 -17.35
CA GLU A 251 2.13 9.05 -16.38
C GLU A 251 3.24 8.12 -15.87
N TYR A 252 2.95 6.84 -15.67
CA TYR A 252 3.92 5.87 -15.15
C TYR A 252 5.00 5.45 -16.16
N ILE A 253 4.81 5.78 -17.44
CA ILE A 253 5.82 5.60 -18.49
C ILE A 253 6.51 6.93 -18.90
N GLY A 254 6.32 7.98 -18.09
CA GLY A 254 6.96 9.27 -18.25
C GLY A 254 6.38 10.14 -19.38
N LYS A 255 5.14 9.89 -19.81
CA LYS A 255 4.45 10.65 -20.86
C LYS A 255 3.54 11.77 -20.34
N ASP A 256 3.55 12.05 -19.05
CA ASP A 256 2.82 13.18 -18.48
C ASP A 256 3.76 14.38 -18.34
N GLU A 257 3.38 15.52 -18.93
CA GLU A 257 4.21 16.74 -18.95
C GLU A 257 4.41 17.35 -17.57
N LYS A 258 3.44 17.21 -16.66
CA LYS A 258 3.51 17.75 -15.31
C LYS A 258 4.58 17.03 -14.49
N PHE A 259 4.61 15.70 -14.55
CA PHE A 259 5.47 14.87 -13.75
C PHE A 259 6.80 14.56 -14.44
N GLY A 260 6.81 14.44 -15.77
CA GLY A 260 7.99 14.01 -16.53
C GLY A 260 8.32 12.55 -16.27
N TYR A 261 9.60 12.23 -16.09
CA TYR A 261 10.03 10.87 -15.78
C TYR A 261 9.41 10.40 -14.45
N TRP A 262 8.78 9.21 -14.48
CA TRP A 262 8.17 8.61 -13.29
C TRP A 262 9.08 7.53 -12.72
N ARG A 263 9.70 7.81 -11.56
CA ARG A 263 10.61 6.92 -10.88
C ARG A 263 9.84 6.13 -9.81
N ASP A 264 9.62 4.85 -10.03
CA ASP A 264 8.98 3.96 -9.05
C ASP A 264 9.80 2.67 -8.90
N THR A 265 9.36 1.73 -8.05
CA THR A 265 9.99 0.41 -7.93
C THR A 265 8.91 -0.67 -7.97
N HIS A 266 9.14 -1.69 -8.81
CA HIS A 266 8.25 -2.82 -8.96
C HIS A 266 9.06 -4.11 -9.08
N LEU A 267 8.58 -5.16 -8.45
CA LEU A 267 9.18 -6.48 -8.49
C LEU A 267 8.41 -7.37 -9.46
N CYS A 268 9.13 -8.17 -10.21
CA CYS A 268 8.62 -9.37 -10.82
C CYS A 268 9.28 -10.54 -10.10
N ILE A 269 8.48 -11.39 -9.50
CA ILE A 269 8.88 -12.54 -8.69
C ILE A 269 8.47 -13.81 -9.44
N GLU A 270 9.40 -14.73 -9.61
CA GLU A 270 9.13 -16.09 -10.07
C GLU A 270 9.52 -17.04 -8.94
N GLY A 271 8.58 -17.83 -8.42
CA GLY A 271 8.83 -18.73 -7.30
C GLY A 271 7.67 -18.84 -6.32
N ALA A 272 7.90 -19.49 -5.18
CA ALA A 272 6.86 -19.85 -4.22
C ALA A 272 6.18 -18.63 -3.54
N ALA A 273 6.83 -17.47 -3.48
CA ALA A 273 6.22 -16.24 -2.97
C ALA A 273 4.99 -15.78 -3.78
N VAL A 274 4.88 -16.22 -5.05
CA VAL A 274 3.74 -15.91 -5.91
C VAL A 274 2.44 -16.49 -5.37
N THR A 275 2.49 -17.64 -4.69
CA THR A 275 1.32 -18.22 -4.01
C THR A 275 0.76 -17.27 -2.95
N SER A 276 1.62 -16.57 -2.19
CA SER A 276 1.16 -15.59 -1.22
C SER A 276 0.51 -14.36 -1.88
N LEU A 277 0.99 -13.95 -3.06
CA LEU A 277 0.34 -12.90 -3.87
C LEU A 277 -1.02 -13.38 -4.42
N ALA A 278 -1.10 -14.63 -4.88
CA ALA A 278 -2.35 -15.23 -5.37
C ALA A 278 -3.40 -15.32 -4.26
N VAL A 279 -3.03 -15.80 -3.07
CA VAL A 279 -3.91 -15.82 -1.89
C VAL A 279 -4.42 -14.41 -1.57
N ARG A 280 -3.56 -13.41 -1.62
CA ARG A 280 -3.96 -12.02 -1.34
C ARG A 280 -4.93 -11.48 -2.39
N PHE A 281 -4.69 -11.74 -3.67
CA PHE A 281 -5.64 -11.41 -4.73
C PHE A 281 -6.99 -12.08 -4.52
N VAL A 282 -7.00 -13.38 -4.23
CA VAL A 282 -8.23 -14.15 -4.03
C VAL A 282 -9.05 -13.64 -2.85
N LEU A 283 -8.41 -13.28 -1.73
CA LEU A 283 -9.10 -12.65 -0.58
C LEU A 283 -9.79 -11.35 -0.98
N ASP A 284 -9.09 -10.49 -1.71
CA ASP A 284 -9.64 -9.21 -2.16
C ASP A 284 -10.74 -9.42 -3.21
N TRP A 285 -10.58 -10.38 -4.11
CA TRP A 285 -11.58 -10.75 -5.11
C TRP A 285 -12.86 -11.29 -4.47
N ASN A 286 -12.74 -12.26 -3.56
CA ASN A 286 -13.88 -12.85 -2.89
C ASN A 286 -14.72 -11.80 -2.14
N TYR A 287 -14.06 -10.82 -1.55
CA TYR A 287 -14.74 -9.68 -0.93
C TYR A 287 -15.47 -8.81 -1.95
N ALA A 288 -14.84 -8.48 -3.07
CA ALA A 288 -15.38 -7.54 -4.08
C ALA A 288 -16.48 -8.18 -4.94
N ALA A 289 -16.26 -9.42 -5.37
CA ALA A 289 -17.17 -10.15 -6.27
C ALA A 289 -18.24 -10.96 -5.54
N HIS A 290 -18.12 -11.13 -4.20
CA HIS A 290 -18.98 -12.02 -3.41
C HIS A 290 -18.92 -13.48 -3.89
N GLU A 291 -17.75 -13.92 -4.33
CA GLU A 291 -17.44 -15.28 -4.78
C GLU A 291 -16.54 -15.99 -3.76
N ASN A 292 -16.37 -17.30 -3.91
CA ASN A 292 -15.39 -18.07 -3.13
C ASN A 292 -14.43 -18.84 -4.05
N LEU A 293 -13.37 -18.18 -4.48
CA LEU A 293 -12.35 -18.77 -5.35
C LEU A 293 -11.46 -19.81 -4.67
N PHE A 294 -11.56 -19.97 -3.35
CA PHE A 294 -10.79 -21.02 -2.65
C PHE A 294 -11.33 -22.43 -2.91
N LEU A 295 -12.50 -22.54 -3.51
CA LEU A 295 -13.03 -23.81 -4.01
C LEU A 295 -12.47 -24.21 -5.38
N GLU A 296 -11.65 -23.36 -5.98
CA GLU A 296 -11.04 -23.59 -7.29
C GLU A 296 -9.58 -24.11 -7.11
N ASP A 297 -9.40 -25.41 -6.89
CA ASP A 297 -8.11 -26.05 -6.57
C ASP A 297 -6.99 -25.68 -7.56
N HIS A 298 -7.32 -25.51 -8.85
CA HIS A 298 -6.33 -25.20 -9.90
C HIS A 298 -5.60 -23.87 -9.69
N LEU A 299 -6.16 -22.94 -8.89
CA LEU A 299 -5.53 -21.64 -8.57
C LEU A 299 -4.38 -21.77 -7.57
N PHE A 300 -4.32 -22.87 -6.82
CA PHE A 300 -3.35 -23.12 -5.74
C PHE A 300 -2.43 -24.30 -6.02
N GLU A 301 -2.51 -24.90 -7.20
CA GLU A 301 -1.54 -25.90 -7.62
C GLU A 301 -0.13 -25.30 -7.60
N ILE A 302 0.81 -26.00 -6.95
CA ILE A 302 2.21 -25.59 -6.91
C ILE A 302 2.80 -25.80 -8.32
N PRO A 303 3.14 -24.72 -9.04
CA PRO A 303 3.65 -24.85 -10.39
C PRO A 303 5.08 -25.36 -10.41
N GLN A 304 5.50 -25.97 -11.53
CA GLN A 304 6.93 -26.15 -11.80
C GLN A 304 7.51 -24.80 -12.23
N TYR A 305 8.56 -24.37 -11.55
CA TYR A 305 9.24 -23.13 -11.84
C TYR A 305 10.33 -23.36 -12.88
N ASP A 306 10.38 -22.49 -13.88
CA ASP A 306 11.38 -22.56 -14.96
C ASP A 306 12.75 -22.03 -14.48
N ARG A 307 12.76 -21.22 -13.42
CA ARG A 307 13.95 -20.67 -12.78
C ARG A 307 14.02 -21.08 -11.34
N HIS A 308 15.20 -21.44 -10.88
CA HIS A 308 15.50 -21.66 -9.47
C HIS A 308 16.20 -20.43 -8.93
N GLY A 309 15.45 -19.59 -8.23
CA GLY A 309 15.99 -18.48 -7.49
C GLY A 309 16.41 -18.88 -6.06
N PHE A 310 17.10 -17.98 -5.38
CA PHE A 310 17.60 -18.19 -4.03
C PHE A 310 17.27 -16.99 -3.14
N ASP A 311 16.31 -16.16 -3.53
CA ASP A 311 15.92 -14.98 -2.76
C ASP A 311 14.84 -15.37 -1.74
N PRO A 312 15.13 -15.33 -0.42
CA PRO A 312 14.11 -15.52 0.60
C PRO A 312 13.18 -14.32 0.67
N VAL A 313 11.86 -14.58 0.68
CA VAL A 313 10.83 -13.54 0.62
C VAL A 313 9.66 -13.89 1.54
N GLN A 314 9.15 -12.88 2.24
CA GLN A 314 7.82 -12.88 2.85
C GLN A 314 6.95 -11.82 2.18
N ILE A 315 5.75 -12.19 1.72
CA ILE A 315 4.75 -11.24 1.26
C ILE A 315 3.90 -10.84 2.48
N ILE A 316 4.05 -9.58 2.90
CA ILE A 316 3.32 -9.02 4.02
C ILE A 316 2.20 -8.11 3.51
N SER A 317 1.09 -8.10 4.21
CA SER A 317 -0.02 -7.21 3.88
C SER A 317 -0.63 -6.61 5.13
N SER A 318 -1.16 -5.42 4.98
CA SER A 318 -1.95 -4.75 6.02
C SER A 318 -3.20 -4.13 5.41
N GLY A 319 -4.17 -3.86 6.27
CA GLY A 319 -5.41 -3.22 5.89
C GLY A 319 -6.20 -2.82 7.14
N PRO A 320 -7.28 -2.04 6.96
CA PRO A 320 -8.16 -1.66 8.06
C PRO A 320 -8.89 -2.84 8.69
N ASP A 321 -8.87 -4.02 8.05
CA ASP A 321 -9.41 -5.30 8.50
C ASP A 321 -8.45 -6.08 9.41
N SER A 322 -7.17 -5.74 9.39
CA SER A 322 -6.14 -6.43 10.17
C SER A 322 -6.14 -5.96 11.63
N GLN A 323 -5.92 -6.90 12.57
CA GLN A 323 -5.74 -6.58 14.00
C GLN A 323 -4.38 -5.92 14.26
N THR A 324 -3.37 -6.28 13.47
CA THR A 324 -2.00 -5.78 13.55
C THR A 324 -1.69 -4.89 12.36
N LYS A 325 -0.82 -3.91 12.56
CA LYS A 325 -0.30 -3.05 11.48
C LYS A 325 0.97 -3.67 10.91
N THR A 326 0.86 -4.87 10.33
CA THR A 326 2.01 -5.72 9.97
C THR A 326 3.09 -4.99 9.16
N ILE A 327 2.73 -4.20 8.15
CA ILE A 327 3.71 -3.44 7.34
C ILE A 327 4.40 -2.36 8.19
N HIS A 328 3.65 -1.61 8.99
CA HIS A 328 4.20 -0.62 9.92
C HIS A 328 5.17 -1.26 10.91
N ASP A 329 4.76 -2.34 11.55
CA ASP A 329 5.55 -3.03 12.56
C ASP A 329 6.80 -3.69 11.96
N ASN A 330 6.69 -4.22 10.72
CA ASN A 330 7.84 -4.69 9.95
C ASN A 330 8.85 -3.55 9.68
N TYR A 331 8.38 -2.37 9.32
CA TYR A 331 9.26 -1.21 9.12
C TYR A 331 9.92 -0.79 10.44
N LEU A 332 9.16 -0.73 11.52
CA LEU A 332 9.66 -0.38 12.84
C LEU A 332 10.75 -1.35 13.31
N HIS A 333 10.50 -2.66 13.14
CA HIS A 333 11.47 -3.71 13.48
C HIS A 333 12.75 -3.60 12.65
N LEU A 334 12.63 -3.36 11.34
CA LEU A 334 13.78 -3.16 10.45
C LEU A 334 14.61 -1.95 10.87
N ILE A 335 13.99 -0.79 11.14
CA ILE A 335 14.68 0.43 11.56
C ILE A 335 15.42 0.23 12.88
N HIS A 336 14.78 -0.43 13.86
CA HIS A 336 15.43 -0.74 15.15
C HIS A 336 16.59 -1.73 15.02
N SER A 337 16.55 -2.61 14.02
CA SER A 337 17.61 -3.61 13.77
C SER A 337 18.78 -3.07 12.96
N ALA A 338 18.68 -1.85 12.42
CA ALA A 338 19.72 -1.23 11.60
C ALA A 338 20.98 -0.95 12.43
N ARG A 339 22.17 -1.25 11.85
CA ARG A 339 23.47 -1.00 12.47
C ARG A 339 24.36 -0.06 11.65
N ASN A 340 24.26 -0.13 10.32
CA ASN A 340 25.11 0.65 9.41
C ASN A 340 24.31 1.72 8.70
N HIS A 341 23.23 1.35 8.00
CA HIS A 341 22.43 2.30 7.23
C HIS A 341 20.97 1.92 7.06
N VAL A 342 20.16 2.94 6.82
CA VAL A 342 18.72 2.86 6.48
C VAL A 342 18.49 3.74 5.26
N TYR A 343 18.06 3.17 4.12
CA TYR A 343 17.72 3.92 2.92
C TYR A 343 16.22 3.81 2.65
N ILE A 344 15.57 4.96 2.49
CA ILE A 344 14.12 5.09 2.30
C ILE A 344 13.84 5.90 1.04
N GLN A 345 12.99 5.37 0.14
CA GLN A 345 12.33 6.15 -0.90
C GLN A 345 10.83 6.10 -0.69
N THR A 346 10.19 7.24 -0.65
CA THR A 346 8.73 7.35 -0.51
C THR A 346 8.23 8.65 -1.11
N PRO A 347 7.07 8.64 -1.82
CA PRO A 347 6.46 9.90 -2.28
C PRO A 347 5.92 10.73 -1.11
N TYR A 348 5.50 10.06 -0.01
CA TYR A 348 4.90 10.69 1.15
C TYR A 348 5.64 10.23 2.41
N PHE A 349 6.31 11.16 3.07
CA PHE A 349 6.98 10.94 4.33
C PHE A 349 6.21 11.65 5.45
N ILE A 350 5.15 10.99 5.92
CA ILE A 350 4.28 11.45 7.02
C ILE A 350 4.19 10.34 8.06
N PRO A 351 5.32 9.96 8.68
CA PRO A 351 5.36 8.84 9.62
C PRO A 351 4.58 9.16 10.89
N ASP A 352 4.12 8.14 11.58
CA ASP A 352 3.65 8.30 12.95
C ASP A 352 4.83 8.49 13.93
N ALA A 353 4.51 8.74 15.19
CA ALA A 353 5.53 9.04 16.19
C ALA A 353 6.54 7.90 16.38
N SER A 354 6.08 6.64 16.30
CA SER A 354 6.94 5.48 16.52
C SER A 354 8.02 5.33 15.44
N ILE A 355 7.64 5.43 14.17
CA ILE A 355 8.58 5.40 13.04
C ILE A 355 9.50 6.61 13.05
N LEU A 356 8.95 7.81 13.31
CA LEU A 356 9.73 9.05 13.35
C LEU A 356 10.80 9.00 14.44
N ASP A 357 10.44 8.57 15.64
CA ASP A 357 11.36 8.49 16.77
C ASP A 357 12.40 7.39 16.57
N ALA A 358 12.02 6.23 16.01
CA ALA A 358 12.96 5.17 15.66
C ALA A 358 14.03 5.65 14.66
N LEU A 359 13.63 6.38 13.61
CA LEU A 359 14.56 6.95 12.62
C LEU A 359 15.47 8.02 13.23
N LYS A 360 14.95 8.89 14.11
CA LYS A 360 15.75 9.89 14.83
C LYS A 360 16.77 9.23 15.77
N ILE A 361 16.36 8.19 16.50
CA ILE A 361 17.25 7.42 17.38
C ILE A 361 18.34 6.76 16.53
N ALA A 362 17.99 6.06 15.46
CA ALA A 362 18.95 5.42 14.56
C ALA A 362 19.99 6.43 14.05
N SER A 363 19.52 7.57 13.52
CA SER A 363 20.40 8.62 13.00
C SER A 363 21.36 9.19 14.07
N ARG A 364 20.85 9.47 15.28
CA ARG A 364 21.66 9.98 16.40
C ARG A 364 22.61 8.94 16.97
N SER A 365 22.33 7.66 16.78
CA SER A 365 23.18 6.54 17.20
C SER A 365 24.26 6.20 16.18
N GLY A 366 24.41 6.99 15.09
CA GLY A 366 25.46 6.80 14.10
C GLY A 366 25.07 5.96 12.88
N VAL A 367 23.82 5.51 12.78
CA VAL A 367 23.31 4.84 11.58
C VAL A 367 23.14 5.87 10.46
N ASP A 368 23.64 5.58 9.25
CA ASP A 368 23.49 6.44 8.07
C ASP A 368 22.05 6.36 7.53
N VAL A 369 21.19 7.24 8.04
CA VAL A 369 19.79 7.31 7.60
C VAL A 369 19.67 8.24 6.40
N ARG A 370 19.22 7.70 5.26
CA ARG A 370 18.98 8.45 4.03
C ARG A 370 17.54 8.34 3.60
N ILE A 371 16.91 9.50 3.35
CA ILE A 371 15.51 9.59 2.96
C ILE A 371 15.40 10.37 1.65
N MET A 372 14.72 9.82 0.66
CA MET A 372 14.51 10.47 -0.63
C MET A 372 13.04 10.67 -0.90
N ILE A 373 12.67 11.91 -1.25
CA ILE A 373 11.29 12.35 -1.54
C ILE A 373 11.22 13.03 -2.91
N PRO A 374 10.03 13.18 -3.53
CA PRO A 374 9.89 13.89 -4.79
C PRO A 374 10.09 15.41 -4.67
N CYS A 375 10.50 16.05 -5.77
CA CYS A 375 10.62 17.51 -5.86
C CYS A 375 9.31 18.23 -6.17
N LYS A 376 8.32 17.52 -6.75
CA LYS A 376 7.05 18.08 -7.20
C LYS A 376 5.88 17.55 -6.36
N PRO A 377 4.88 18.39 -6.04
CA PRO A 377 3.66 17.92 -5.40
C PRO A 377 2.71 17.27 -6.41
N ASP A 378 2.17 16.10 -6.09
CA ASP A 378 0.92 15.59 -6.66
C ASP A 378 -0.28 16.08 -5.82
N HIS A 379 -0.12 16.07 -4.48
CA HIS A 379 -1.06 16.60 -3.50
C HIS A 379 -0.39 17.68 -2.64
N PRO A 380 -0.80 18.96 -2.73
CA PRO A 380 -0.13 20.08 -2.08
C PRO A 380 0.02 19.93 -0.55
N PHE A 381 -1.04 19.52 0.16
CA PHE A 381 -0.99 19.37 1.61
C PHE A 381 -0.04 18.23 2.03
N VAL A 382 -0.06 17.10 1.33
CA VAL A 382 0.83 15.96 1.57
C VAL A 382 2.30 16.36 1.37
N TYR A 383 2.58 17.14 0.32
CA TYR A 383 3.92 17.64 0.03
C TYR A 383 4.45 18.52 1.16
N TRP A 384 3.67 19.51 1.62
CA TRP A 384 4.10 20.40 2.69
C TRP A 384 4.22 19.69 4.03
N ALA A 385 3.33 18.74 4.34
CA ALA A 385 3.46 17.89 5.52
C ALA A 385 4.75 17.07 5.47
N THR A 386 5.04 16.41 4.35
CA THR A 386 6.28 15.66 4.12
C THR A 386 7.50 16.54 4.38
N TYR A 387 7.54 17.75 3.84
CA TYR A 387 8.66 18.67 4.01
C TYR A 387 8.88 19.08 5.47
N SER A 388 7.81 19.22 6.25
CA SER A 388 7.89 19.47 7.69
C SER A 388 8.60 18.34 8.44
N TYR A 389 8.28 17.07 8.14
CA TYR A 389 8.94 15.91 8.76
C TYR A 389 10.40 15.74 8.30
N ILE A 390 10.69 16.06 7.05
CA ILE A 390 12.07 16.08 6.53
C ILE A 390 12.95 17.03 7.34
N GLY A 391 12.42 18.20 7.75
CA GLY A 391 13.14 19.12 8.62
C GLY A 391 13.53 18.53 9.96
N GLU A 392 12.65 17.74 10.58
CA GLU A 392 12.98 17.04 11.82
C GLU A 392 14.07 15.99 11.63
N MET A 393 14.03 15.26 10.52
CA MET A 393 15.03 14.26 10.20
C MET A 393 16.40 14.89 9.93
N VAL A 394 16.44 16.01 9.19
CA VAL A 394 17.68 16.80 8.99
C VAL A 394 18.23 17.31 10.32
N ALA A 395 17.37 17.78 11.22
CA ALA A 395 17.77 18.22 12.56
C ALA A 395 18.30 17.07 13.43
N ALA A 396 17.85 15.84 13.17
CA ALA A 396 18.32 14.63 13.85
C ALA A 396 19.63 14.07 13.24
N GLY A 397 20.14 14.65 12.13
CA GLY A 397 21.37 14.23 11.46
C GLY A 397 21.18 13.32 10.25
N ALA A 398 19.94 12.99 9.87
CA ALA A 398 19.66 12.21 8.68
C ALA A 398 19.97 12.99 7.39
N LYS A 399 20.37 12.26 6.33
CA LYS A 399 20.61 12.81 5.00
C LYS A 399 19.34 12.72 4.16
N CYS A 400 18.69 13.84 3.94
CA CYS A 400 17.46 13.91 3.17
C CYS A 400 17.70 14.44 1.78
N TYR A 401 17.06 13.84 0.77
CA TYR A 401 17.26 14.14 -0.64
C TYR A 401 15.93 14.44 -1.32
N VAL A 402 15.94 15.41 -2.22
CA VAL A 402 14.82 15.74 -3.11
C VAL A 402 15.19 15.30 -4.51
N TYR A 403 14.48 14.35 -5.07
CA TYR A 403 14.71 13.81 -6.40
C TYR A 403 14.26 14.78 -7.49
N ASN A 404 15.15 15.18 -8.38
CA ASN A 404 14.91 16.26 -9.35
C ASN A 404 14.62 15.77 -10.78
N ASN A 405 14.87 14.50 -11.10
CA ASN A 405 14.68 13.97 -12.45
C ASN A 405 13.24 13.44 -12.66
N GLY A 406 12.24 14.28 -12.45
CA GLY A 406 10.83 13.90 -12.57
C GLY A 406 10.14 13.63 -11.22
N PHE A 407 9.21 12.68 -11.17
CA PHE A 407 8.44 12.38 -9.97
C PHE A 407 8.88 11.06 -9.34
N LEU A 408 9.33 11.09 -8.09
CA LEU A 408 9.67 9.90 -7.32
C LEU A 408 8.42 9.35 -6.62
N HIS A 409 8.07 8.10 -6.95
CA HIS A 409 6.92 7.42 -6.35
C HIS A 409 7.27 6.03 -5.78
N ALA A 410 8.56 5.68 -5.69
CA ALA A 410 9.02 4.42 -5.11
C ALA A 410 8.65 4.30 -3.63
N LYS A 411 8.37 3.09 -3.18
CA LYS A 411 8.11 2.75 -1.79
C LYS A 411 9.07 1.63 -1.41
N THR A 412 10.25 2.03 -0.96
CA THR A 412 11.33 1.11 -0.60
C THR A 412 11.94 1.49 0.74
N LEU A 413 12.27 0.48 1.52
CA LEU A 413 13.07 0.58 2.73
C LEU A 413 14.14 -0.50 2.63
N SER A 414 15.42 -0.16 2.75
CA SER A 414 16.52 -1.13 2.84
C SER A 414 17.38 -0.88 4.06
N ILE A 415 17.92 -1.97 4.61
CA ILE A 415 18.69 -1.98 5.86
C ILE A 415 19.99 -2.76 5.64
N ASP A 416 21.11 -2.09 5.88
CA ASP A 416 22.45 -2.69 6.00
C ASP A 416 22.89 -3.55 4.81
N GLY A 417 22.29 -3.36 3.62
CA GLY A 417 22.52 -4.21 2.43
C GLY A 417 22.02 -5.63 2.56
N MET A 418 21.21 -5.95 3.58
CA MET A 418 20.81 -7.32 3.92
C MET A 418 19.31 -7.58 3.72
N VAL A 419 18.46 -6.65 4.12
CA VAL A 419 17.00 -6.77 4.02
C VAL A 419 16.41 -5.54 3.37
N ALA A 420 15.43 -5.74 2.48
CA ALA A 420 14.64 -4.66 1.91
C ALA A 420 13.16 -4.98 1.90
N CYS A 421 12.36 -3.94 2.02
CA CYS A 421 10.92 -3.99 1.86
C CYS A 421 10.52 -3.13 0.65
N VAL A 422 9.82 -3.74 -0.31
CA VAL A 422 9.36 -3.10 -1.54
C VAL A 422 7.90 -3.41 -1.76
N GLY A 423 7.07 -2.41 -2.06
CA GLY A 423 5.66 -2.69 -2.31
C GLY A 423 4.81 -1.46 -2.59
N THR A 424 3.62 -1.45 -2.02
CA THR A 424 2.61 -0.41 -2.28
C THR A 424 2.50 0.63 -1.18
N ALA A 425 2.96 0.31 0.05
CA ALA A 425 2.79 1.17 1.22
C ALA A 425 3.76 2.35 1.24
N ASN A 426 3.23 3.56 1.28
CA ASN A 426 4.02 4.77 1.56
C ASN A 426 4.46 4.79 3.04
N MET A 427 5.39 5.67 3.36
CA MET A 427 5.81 5.95 4.74
C MET A 427 4.86 6.98 5.38
N ASP A 428 3.58 6.67 5.44
CA ASP A 428 2.56 7.56 5.98
C ASP A 428 1.51 6.83 6.85
N ILE A 429 0.86 7.60 7.72
CA ILE A 429 -0.15 7.11 8.67
C ILE A 429 -1.32 6.43 7.94
N ARG A 430 -1.68 6.94 6.75
CA ARG A 430 -2.79 6.43 5.96
C ARG A 430 -2.49 5.04 5.38
N SER A 431 -1.30 4.84 4.80
CA SER A 431 -0.85 3.53 4.31
C SER A 431 -0.74 2.51 5.44
N PHE A 432 -0.36 2.94 6.64
CA PHE A 432 -0.23 2.04 7.80
C PHE A 432 -1.55 1.66 8.46
N GLY A 433 -2.63 2.41 8.25
CA GLY A 433 -3.85 2.18 9.02
C GLY A 433 -5.17 2.16 8.23
N LEU A 434 -5.22 2.77 7.06
CA LEU A 434 -6.48 2.99 6.31
C LEU A 434 -6.51 2.31 4.95
N ASN A 435 -5.36 2.13 4.30
CA ASN A 435 -5.29 1.48 3.01
C ASN A 435 -5.03 -0.02 3.15
N PHE A 436 -5.56 -0.78 2.18
CA PHE A 436 -5.11 -2.14 1.94
C PHE A 436 -3.81 -2.09 1.15
N GLU A 437 -2.72 -2.56 1.74
CA GLU A 437 -1.38 -2.50 1.19
C GLU A 437 -0.76 -3.90 1.12
N VAL A 438 0.26 -4.06 0.27
CA VAL A 438 1.05 -5.28 0.14
C VAL A 438 2.51 -4.93 -0.14
N ASN A 439 3.43 -5.58 0.59
CA ASN A 439 4.85 -5.42 0.40
C ASN A 439 5.55 -6.79 0.38
N ALA A 440 6.66 -6.87 -0.33
CA ALA A 440 7.60 -7.99 -0.26
C ALA A 440 8.77 -7.59 0.65
N THR A 441 9.00 -8.35 1.71
CA THR A 441 10.22 -8.26 2.54
C THR A 441 11.20 -9.30 2.01
N ILE A 442 12.36 -8.84 1.55
CA ILE A 442 13.38 -9.62 0.84
C ILE A 442 14.60 -9.76 1.74
N TYR A 443 15.00 -10.99 2.05
CA TYR A 443 16.15 -11.30 2.91
C TYR A 443 17.35 -11.81 2.10
N SER A 444 17.74 -11.03 1.08
CA SER A 444 18.78 -11.39 0.12
C SER A 444 19.75 -10.25 -0.11
N GLU A 445 20.99 -10.40 0.35
CA GLU A 445 22.04 -9.39 0.17
C GLU A 445 22.21 -9.01 -1.31
N ARG A 446 22.22 -10.01 -2.21
CA ARG A 446 22.36 -9.79 -3.65
C ARG A 446 21.29 -8.85 -4.21
N THR A 447 20.04 -9.13 -3.87
CA THR A 447 18.89 -8.36 -4.38
C THR A 447 18.76 -7.01 -3.70
N VAL A 448 19.03 -6.94 -2.38
CA VAL A 448 19.03 -5.69 -1.62
C VAL A 448 20.11 -4.72 -2.11
N GLN A 449 21.35 -5.19 -2.37
CA GLN A 449 22.42 -4.37 -2.93
C GLN A 449 22.08 -3.83 -4.33
N ARG A 450 21.27 -4.55 -5.13
CA ARG A 450 20.79 -4.01 -6.42
C ARG A 450 19.80 -2.87 -6.21
N LEU A 451 18.93 -2.95 -5.21
CA LEU A 451 18.02 -1.87 -4.81
C LEU A 451 18.80 -0.66 -4.28
N GLU A 452 19.79 -0.88 -3.44
CA GLU A 452 20.64 0.20 -2.90
C GLU A 452 21.47 0.90 -3.96
N ARG A 453 22.01 0.17 -4.95
CA ARG A 453 22.65 0.80 -6.12
C ARG A 453 21.69 1.67 -6.93
N ALA A 454 20.43 1.24 -7.07
CA ALA A 454 19.41 2.06 -7.72
C ALA A 454 19.14 3.34 -6.91
N PHE A 455 19.06 3.23 -5.57
CA PHE A 455 18.93 4.38 -4.67
C PHE A 455 20.14 5.35 -4.81
N GLU A 456 21.36 4.83 -4.82
CA GLU A 456 22.59 5.64 -4.98
C GLU A 456 22.66 6.33 -6.35
N ASN A 457 22.22 5.66 -7.41
CA ASN A 457 22.07 6.29 -8.72
C ASN A 457 21.01 7.41 -8.70
N ASP A 458 19.92 7.24 -7.99
CA ASP A 458 18.90 8.28 -7.82
C ASP A 458 19.44 9.47 -7.00
N MET A 459 20.33 9.24 -6.04
CA MET A 459 21.00 10.31 -5.29
C MET A 459 21.82 11.24 -6.20
N THR A 460 22.43 10.72 -7.28
CA THR A 460 23.18 11.56 -8.24
C THR A 460 22.27 12.55 -8.99
N LYS A 461 20.96 12.29 -9.00
CA LYS A 461 19.91 13.10 -9.63
C LYS A 461 19.10 13.89 -8.61
N SER A 462 19.59 14.00 -7.38
CA SER A 462 18.88 14.58 -6.25
C SER A 462 19.65 15.74 -5.64
N THR A 463 18.93 16.65 -5.00
CA THR A 463 19.52 17.70 -4.16
C THR A 463 19.39 17.32 -2.69
N GLN A 464 20.49 17.34 -1.96
CA GLN A 464 20.46 17.12 -0.52
C GLN A 464 19.88 18.33 0.22
N VAL A 465 18.91 18.09 1.08
CA VAL A 465 18.34 19.11 1.97
C VAL A 465 19.24 19.27 3.17
N THR A 466 20.05 20.32 3.16
CA THR A 466 20.91 20.67 4.29
C THR A 466 20.14 21.47 5.34
N ARG A 467 20.67 21.52 6.58
CA ARG A 467 20.09 22.35 7.64
C ARG A 467 19.97 23.81 7.23
N LYS A 468 20.98 24.35 6.53
CA LYS A 468 20.98 25.72 6.01
C LYS A 468 19.80 25.95 5.05
N ILE A 469 19.64 25.10 4.03
CA ILE A 469 18.54 25.17 3.06
C ILE A 469 17.19 25.11 3.78
N TYR A 470 17.06 24.24 4.80
CA TYR A 470 15.83 24.12 5.56
C TYR A 470 15.53 25.36 6.43
N GLU A 471 16.54 25.98 7.06
CA GLU A 471 16.39 27.16 7.90
C GLU A 471 16.14 28.45 7.11
N GLU A 472 16.64 28.57 5.87
CA GLU A 472 16.45 29.72 4.98
C GLU A 472 15.06 29.84 4.34
N ARG A 473 14.12 28.90 4.63
CA ARG A 473 12.75 28.93 4.10
C ARG A 473 12.01 30.17 4.60
N ASN A 474 11.23 30.82 3.70
CA ASN A 474 10.41 31.96 4.05
C ASN A 474 9.24 31.57 4.99
N LEU A 475 8.67 32.59 5.68
CA LEU A 475 7.59 32.40 6.65
C LEU A 475 6.34 31.74 6.04
N LEU A 476 6.02 32.02 4.78
CA LEU A 476 4.86 31.46 4.10
C LEU A 476 5.03 29.93 3.91
N ILE A 477 6.23 29.47 3.55
CA ILE A 477 6.53 28.04 3.44
C ILE A 477 6.39 27.37 4.81
N ARG A 478 6.99 27.96 5.86
CA ARG A 478 6.88 27.44 7.24
C ARG A 478 5.43 27.36 7.69
N PHE A 479 4.60 28.36 7.38
CA PHE A 479 3.17 28.33 7.67
C PHE A 479 2.46 27.18 6.94
N LYS A 480 2.69 27.01 5.63
CA LYS A 480 2.13 25.89 4.84
C LYS A 480 2.52 24.52 5.41
N GLU A 481 3.78 24.34 5.79
CA GLU A 481 4.28 23.12 6.41
C GLU A 481 3.56 22.82 7.73
N GLN A 482 3.50 23.79 8.65
CA GLN A 482 2.88 23.60 9.96
C GLN A 482 1.38 23.37 9.84
N PHE A 483 0.70 24.12 8.97
CA PHE A 483 -0.73 23.92 8.72
C PHE A 483 -1.01 22.55 8.12
N SER A 484 -0.23 22.12 7.10
CA SER A 484 -0.39 20.81 6.50
C SER A 484 -0.06 19.68 7.49
N ARG A 485 0.90 19.91 8.38
CA ARG A 485 1.23 18.94 9.44
C ARG A 485 0.08 18.70 10.41
N LEU A 486 -0.71 19.70 10.73
CA LEU A 486 -1.92 19.51 11.56
C LEU A 486 -2.93 18.56 10.91
N LEU A 487 -2.91 18.47 9.57
CA LEU A 487 -3.77 17.57 8.81
C LEU A 487 -3.18 16.16 8.64
N SER A 488 -1.95 15.89 9.13
CA SER A 488 -1.27 14.59 8.98
C SER A 488 -2.13 13.37 9.35
N PRO A 489 -3.00 13.39 10.36
CA PRO A 489 -3.87 12.25 10.67
C PRO A 489 -4.96 11.98 9.62
N LEU A 490 -5.19 12.94 8.70
CA LEU A 490 -6.19 12.87 7.63
C LEU A 490 -5.57 12.63 6.24
N LEU A 491 -4.26 12.89 6.09
CA LEU A 491 -3.48 12.79 4.84
C LEU A 491 -2.88 11.36 4.60
#